data_f945e0ee4adf640d12a4b389eeacbbcd
#
_entry.id   f945e0ee4adf640d12a4b389eeacbbcd
#
_cell.length_a   1.000
_cell.length_b   1.000
_cell.length_c   1.000
_cell.angle_alpha   90.00
_cell.angle_beta   90.00
_cell.angle_gamma   90.00
#
_symmetry.space_group_name_H-M   'P 1'
#
loop_
_entity.id
_entity.type
_entity.pdbx_description
1 polymer ?
#
loop_
_entity_poly.entity_id
_entity_poly.type
_entity_poly.pdbx_seq_one_letter_code
_entity_poly.pdbx_strand_id
1 'polypeptide(L)'
;MASTVEPRGAKFELDPGKAPRRDIVTDIVSQPIHTLSLLVRNKPGVLVRVALVFSRRGYNLESLVVSAALSVAGIDAAPGDFSRMTITCSGEPDTLEQIIKQLVKLIDVVHAFDHTGQSAIECEVALVKLRAGLKERTEILQVAENFKAKVVDFGADSMILRCAGQTDKLDALIGLLKPFGITELVR
;
A
#
# COMPACT_ATOMS: atom_id res chain seq x y z
N MET A 1 -42.31 21.61 -1.17
CA MET A 1 -41.53 21.66 -2.42
C MET A 1 -40.11 21.25 -2.08
N ALA A 2 -39.74 20.01 -2.36
CA ALA A 2 -38.43 19.46 -2.09
C ALA A 2 -37.57 19.59 -3.37
N SER A 3 -36.48 20.34 -3.27
CA SER A 3 -35.51 20.54 -4.36
C SER A 3 -34.56 19.36 -4.38
N THR A 4 -34.66 18.53 -5.41
CA THR A 4 -33.75 17.42 -5.69
C THR A 4 -32.48 17.97 -6.36
N VAL A 5 -31.35 17.89 -5.65
CA VAL A 5 -30.04 18.24 -6.22
C VAL A 5 -29.49 17.00 -6.90
N GLU A 6 -29.42 17.03 -8.23
CA GLU A 6 -28.73 16.00 -9.01
C GLU A 6 -27.20 16.14 -8.89
N PRO A 7 -26.44 15.04 -8.72
CA PRO A 7 -24.99 15.08 -8.71
C PRO A 7 -24.48 15.27 -10.16
N ARG A 8 -23.72 16.33 -10.40
CA ARG A 8 -22.97 16.54 -11.66
C ARG A 8 -21.86 15.50 -11.76
N GLY A 9 -22.13 14.39 -12.42
CA GLY A 9 -21.12 13.44 -12.87
C GLY A 9 -20.38 14.03 -14.08
N ALA A 10 -19.12 14.40 -13.91
CA ALA A 10 -18.24 14.70 -15.03
C ALA A 10 -17.99 13.39 -15.82
N LYS A 11 -18.60 13.26 -16.99
CA LYS A 11 -18.27 12.19 -17.94
C LYS A 11 -16.91 12.52 -18.54
N PHE A 12 -15.93 11.70 -18.25
CA PHE A 12 -14.62 11.74 -18.91
C PHE A 12 -14.77 11.02 -20.25
N GLU A 13 -14.99 11.77 -21.30
CA GLU A 13 -15.02 11.26 -22.67
C GLU A 13 -13.57 11.17 -23.18
N LEU A 14 -13.08 9.96 -23.40
CA LEU A 14 -11.80 9.72 -24.08
C LEU A 14 -12.00 9.99 -25.57
N ASP A 15 -11.31 10.98 -26.10
CA ASP A 15 -11.22 11.29 -27.52
C ASP A 15 -10.47 10.15 -28.25
N PRO A 16 -11.14 9.36 -29.14
CA PRO A 16 -10.51 8.23 -29.81
C PRO A 16 -9.51 8.60 -30.91
N GLY A 17 -9.31 9.90 -31.17
CA GLY A 17 -8.43 10.39 -32.22
C GLY A 17 -7.04 10.83 -31.79
N LYS A 18 -6.74 10.84 -30.52
CA LYS A 18 -5.42 11.25 -30.02
C LYS A 18 -4.58 10.02 -29.74
N ALA A 19 -3.71 9.67 -30.70
CA ALA A 19 -2.69 8.64 -30.49
C ALA A 19 -1.95 8.88 -29.16
N PRO A 20 -1.69 7.84 -28.37
CA PRO A 20 -0.92 7.99 -27.12
C PRO A 20 0.44 8.59 -27.51
N ARG A 21 0.78 9.72 -26.89
CA ARG A 21 2.12 10.27 -27.01
C ARG A 21 3.09 9.20 -26.56
N ARG A 22 3.81 8.61 -27.51
CA ARG A 22 5.02 7.84 -27.24
C ARG A 22 5.99 8.77 -26.54
N ASP A 23 6.72 8.22 -25.59
CA ASP A 23 7.95 8.79 -25.01
C ASP A 23 7.82 9.63 -23.74
N ILE A 24 7.08 9.11 -22.71
CA ILE A 24 7.38 9.46 -21.31
C ILE A 24 7.60 8.19 -20.48
N VAL A 25 8.21 7.18 -21.05
CA VAL A 25 8.58 5.93 -20.35
C VAL A 25 10.08 5.69 -20.44
N THR A 26 10.86 6.74 -20.57
CA THR A 26 12.31 6.63 -20.52
C THR A 26 12.82 7.63 -19.50
N ASP A 27 13.46 7.09 -18.46
CA ASP A 27 14.12 7.76 -17.33
C ASP A 27 13.26 8.04 -16.08
N ILE A 28 12.44 7.09 -15.65
CA ILE A 28 12.26 6.94 -14.22
C ILE A 28 13.53 6.21 -13.74
N VAL A 29 14.59 6.97 -13.46
CA VAL A 29 15.63 6.53 -12.54
C VAL A 29 14.86 6.10 -11.31
N SER A 30 14.80 4.79 -11.05
CA SER A 30 14.11 4.26 -9.89
C SER A 30 14.81 4.83 -8.67
N GLN A 31 14.19 5.83 -8.06
CA GLN A 31 14.73 6.40 -6.83
C GLN A 31 14.82 5.28 -5.79
N PRO A 32 15.86 5.27 -4.96
CA PRO A 32 16.00 4.25 -3.95
C PRO A 32 14.78 4.26 -3.01
N ILE A 33 14.28 3.06 -2.70
CA ILE A 33 13.17 2.87 -1.77
C ILE A 33 13.75 2.76 -0.37
N HIS A 34 13.17 3.51 0.55
CA HIS A 34 13.54 3.53 1.94
C HIS A 34 12.42 3.03 2.82
N THR A 35 12.77 2.26 3.84
CA THR A 35 11.81 1.74 4.82
C THR A 35 12.08 2.31 6.20
N LEU A 36 11.12 3.04 6.72
CA LEU A 36 11.17 3.68 8.04
C LEU A 36 10.16 3.06 8.99
N SER A 37 10.53 2.94 10.25
CA SER A 37 9.62 2.56 11.32
C SER A 37 9.59 3.65 12.39
N LEU A 38 8.39 4.13 12.70
CA LEU A 38 8.16 5.15 13.71
C LEU A 38 7.36 4.54 14.86
N LEU A 39 7.79 4.82 16.09
CA LEU A 39 6.96 4.65 17.26
C LEU A 39 6.38 6.00 17.65
N VAL A 40 5.07 6.10 17.67
CA VAL A 40 4.37 7.37 17.90
C VAL A 40 3.31 7.22 18.97
N ARG A 41 2.96 8.30 19.67
CA ARG A 41 1.78 8.33 20.53
C ARG A 41 0.52 8.15 19.68
N ASN A 42 -0.38 7.31 20.15
CA ASN A 42 -1.66 7.05 19.46
C ASN A 42 -2.66 8.18 19.74
N LYS A 43 -2.52 9.28 19.01
CA LYS A 43 -3.37 10.47 19.17
C LYS A 43 -3.90 10.95 17.82
N PRO A 44 -5.08 11.56 17.77
CA PRO A 44 -5.60 12.20 16.57
C PRO A 44 -4.60 13.21 15.99
N GLY A 45 -4.47 13.22 14.66
CA GLY A 45 -3.63 14.18 13.93
C GLY A 45 -2.13 13.85 13.90
N VAL A 46 -1.63 12.80 14.58
CA VAL A 46 -0.22 12.44 14.52
C VAL A 46 0.18 12.01 13.11
N LEU A 47 -0.63 11.19 12.45
CA LEU A 47 -0.39 10.75 11.07
C LEU A 47 -0.28 11.96 10.12
N VAL A 48 -1.14 12.95 10.26
CA VAL A 48 -1.11 14.16 9.42
C VAL A 48 0.21 14.91 9.61
N ARG A 49 0.67 15.07 10.86
CA ARG A 49 1.95 15.75 11.13
C ARG A 49 3.14 14.99 10.56
N VAL A 50 3.14 13.67 10.65
CA VAL A 50 4.16 12.82 10.04
C VAL A 50 4.13 12.98 8.51
N ALA A 51 2.98 12.84 7.87
CA ALA A 51 2.83 12.96 6.41
C ALA A 51 3.28 14.32 5.89
N LEU A 52 3.02 15.40 6.62
CA LEU A 52 3.47 16.76 6.27
C LEU A 52 4.99 16.90 6.22
N VAL A 53 5.75 16.14 7.03
CA VAL A 53 7.22 16.17 6.99
C VAL A 53 7.72 15.64 5.65
N PHE A 54 7.14 14.53 5.14
CA PHE A 54 7.47 13.97 3.82
C PHE A 54 7.04 14.90 2.70
N SER A 55 5.80 15.37 2.74
CA SER A 55 5.23 16.26 1.71
C SER A 55 6.05 17.54 1.51
N ARG A 56 6.50 18.18 2.60
CA ARG A 56 7.33 19.40 2.53
C ARG A 56 8.68 19.19 1.87
N ARG A 57 9.13 17.95 1.76
CA ARG A 57 10.42 17.58 1.18
C ARG A 57 10.29 16.89 -0.18
N GLY A 58 9.08 16.81 -0.71
CA GLY A 58 8.81 16.21 -2.00
C GLY A 58 8.96 14.67 -2.04
N TYR A 59 8.96 14.01 -0.86
CA TYR A 59 8.98 12.55 -0.80
C TYR A 59 7.59 11.98 -1.03
N ASN A 60 7.51 10.99 -1.90
CA ASN A 60 6.31 10.19 -2.06
C ASN A 60 6.26 9.08 -1.03
N LEU A 61 5.08 8.82 -0.46
CA LEU A 61 4.82 7.67 0.39
C LEU A 61 4.31 6.53 -0.49
N GLU A 62 5.11 5.49 -0.66
CA GLU A 62 4.75 4.32 -1.45
C GLU A 62 3.81 3.40 -0.68
N SER A 63 4.09 3.20 0.61
CA SER A 63 3.20 2.47 1.51
C SER A 63 3.21 3.05 2.91
N LEU A 64 2.11 2.84 3.61
CA LEU A 64 1.95 3.25 4.99
C LEU A 64 1.12 2.21 5.73
N VAL A 65 1.71 1.61 6.74
CA VAL A 65 1.02 0.70 7.66
C VAL A 65 1.05 1.28 9.04
N VAL A 66 -0.11 1.38 9.68
CA VAL A 66 -0.24 1.85 11.06
C VAL A 66 -0.92 0.77 11.88
N SER A 67 -0.30 0.38 12.98
CA SER A 67 -0.86 -0.62 13.90
C SER A 67 -0.64 -0.19 15.34
N ALA A 68 -1.50 -0.65 16.25
CA ALA A 68 -1.26 -0.47 17.67
C ALA A 68 0.05 -1.18 18.08
N ALA A 69 0.88 -0.52 18.85
CA ALA A 69 2.06 -1.13 19.45
C ALA A 69 1.63 -1.94 20.67
N LEU A 70 1.86 -3.25 20.63
CA LEU A 70 1.44 -4.16 21.72
C LEU A 70 2.33 -4.05 22.96
N SER A 71 3.62 -3.74 22.75
CA SER A 71 4.58 -3.50 23.83
C SER A 71 5.68 -2.57 23.33
N VAL A 72 6.21 -1.77 24.21
CA VAL A 72 7.33 -0.87 23.91
C VAL A 72 8.39 -1.14 24.98
N ALA A 73 9.54 -1.67 24.58
CA ALA A 73 10.62 -1.99 25.51
C ALA A 73 11.07 -0.74 26.28
N GLY A 74 11.10 -0.84 27.59
CA GLY A 74 11.52 0.25 28.46
C GLY A 74 10.49 1.36 28.69
N ILE A 75 9.26 1.22 28.16
CA ILE A 75 8.18 2.17 28.40
C ILE A 75 7.02 1.42 29.03
N ASP A 76 6.63 1.83 30.23
CA ASP A 76 5.41 1.36 30.89
C ASP A 76 4.21 2.09 30.28
N ALA A 77 3.58 1.43 29.34
CA ALA A 77 2.48 2.00 28.55
C ALA A 77 1.29 1.06 28.51
N ALA A 78 0.10 1.62 28.60
CA ALA A 78 -1.11 0.84 28.41
C ALA A 78 -1.27 0.39 26.94
N PRO A 79 -1.92 -0.76 26.69
CA PRO A 79 -2.25 -1.17 25.33
C PRO A 79 -3.02 -0.09 24.59
N GLY A 80 -2.52 0.35 23.45
CA GLY A 80 -3.14 1.39 22.64
C GLY A 80 -2.61 2.82 22.83
N ASP A 81 -1.73 3.07 23.80
CA ASP A 81 -1.09 4.39 23.98
C ASP A 81 -0.17 4.78 22.83
N PHE A 82 0.40 3.79 22.19
CA PHE A 82 1.33 3.96 21.08
C PHE A 82 0.91 3.21 19.84
N SER A 83 1.32 3.74 18.72
CA SER A 83 1.19 3.10 17.40
C SER A 83 2.55 2.98 16.75
N ARG A 84 2.73 1.90 15.99
CA ARG A 84 3.85 1.73 15.08
C ARG A 84 3.40 2.09 13.68
N MET A 85 4.15 2.96 13.04
CA MET A 85 3.99 3.29 11.62
C MET A 85 5.17 2.71 10.87
N THR A 86 4.91 1.89 9.85
CA THR A 86 5.91 1.47 8.87
C THR A 86 5.63 2.19 7.58
N ILE A 87 6.62 2.91 7.08
CA ILE A 87 6.52 3.79 5.92
C ILE A 87 7.56 3.37 4.91
N THR A 88 7.14 3.09 3.68
CA THR A 88 8.05 3.03 2.54
C THR A 88 7.93 4.30 1.71
N CYS A 89 9.05 4.87 1.35
CA CYS A 89 9.10 6.10 0.56
C CYS A 89 10.24 6.04 -0.45
N SER A 90 10.09 6.76 -1.55
CA SER A 90 11.12 6.92 -2.57
C SER A 90 11.76 8.29 -2.50
N GLY A 91 13.07 8.37 -2.68
CA GLY A 91 13.79 9.64 -2.68
C GLY A 91 15.28 9.52 -2.43
N GLU A 92 15.98 10.66 -2.45
CA GLU A 92 17.42 10.72 -2.26
C GLU A 92 17.84 10.46 -0.81
N PRO A 93 18.89 9.65 -0.55
CA PRO A 93 19.31 9.26 0.80
C PRO A 93 19.63 10.45 1.72
N ASP A 94 20.28 11.49 1.21
CA ASP A 94 20.65 12.68 2.01
C ASP A 94 19.42 13.42 2.53
N THR A 95 18.37 13.46 1.73
CA THR A 95 17.10 14.08 2.13
C THR A 95 16.37 13.20 3.15
N LEU A 96 16.50 11.88 3.08
CA LEU A 96 15.93 10.97 4.04
C LEU A 96 16.46 11.21 5.45
N GLU A 97 17.77 11.37 5.61
CA GLU A 97 18.38 11.69 6.92
C GLU A 97 17.77 12.94 7.52
N GLN A 98 17.53 13.97 6.69
CA GLN A 98 16.89 15.20 7.13
C GLN A 98 15.42 14.98 7.53
N ILE A 99 14.69 14.10 6.82
CA ILE A 99 13.32 13.72 7.18
C ILE A 99 13.30 13.07 8.55
N ILE A 100 14.17 12.10 8.80
CA ILE A 100 14.27 11.42 10.10
C ILE A 100 14.56 12.43 11.21
N LYS A 101 15.52 13.36 11.00
CA LYS A 101 15.82 14.43 11.96
C LYS A 101 14.62 15.37 12.24
N GLN A 102 13.72 15.54 11.28
CA GLN A 102 12.49 16.33 11.49
C GLN A 102 11.39 15.51 12.18
N LEU A 103 11.28 14.21 11.86
CA LEU A 103 10.32 13.33 12.49
C LEU A 103 10.55 13.20 14.00
N VAL A 104 11.79 13.03 14.43
CA VAL A 104 12.13 12.94 15.87
C VAL A 104 11.92 14.24 16.64
N LYS A 105 11.76 15.39 15.97
CA LYS A 105 11.38 16.65 16.61
C LYS A 105 9.88 16.77 16.89
N LEU A 106 9.06 15.92 16.30
CA LEU A 106 7.63 15.92 16.58
C LEU A 106 7.41 15.35 17.98
N ILE A 107 6.69 16.08 18.82
CA ILE A 107 6.48 15.73 20.25
C ILE A 107 5.81 14.36 20.46
N ASP A 108 5.06 13.90 19.45
CA ASP A 108 4.37 12.62 19.51
C ASP A 108 5.19 11.46 18.91
N VAL A 109 6.35 11.73 18.32
CA VAL A 109 7.27 10.70 17.81
C VAL A 109 8.26 10.33 18.92
N VAL A 110 8.22 9.07 19.35
CA VAL A 110 9.11 8.54 20.39
C VAL A 110 10.42 8.08 19.78
N HIS A 111 10.33 7.33 18.68
CA HIS A 111 11.48 6.81 17.94
C HIS A 111 11.20 6.80 16.44
N ALA A 112 12.26 7.00 15.66
CA ALA A 112 12.28 6.83 14.22
C ALA A 112 13.51 6.00 13.85
N PHE A 113 13.31 4.90 13.14
CA PHE A 113 14.36 4.00 12.69
C PHE A 113 14.35 3.88 11.18
N ASP A 114 15.54 3.92 10.60
CA ASP A 114 15.76 3.57 9.20
C ASP A 114 16.14 2.09 9.10
N HIS A 115 15.37 1.36 8.32
CA HIS A 115 15.62 -0.06 8.01
C HIS A 115 16.17 -0.26 6.61
N THR A 116 16.46 0.82 5.88
CA THR A 116 16.98 0.76 4.52
C THR A 116 18.27 -0.05 4.47
N GLY A 117 18.31 -1.05 3.60
CA GLY A 117 19.48 -1.93 3.46
C GLY A 117 19.70 -2.93 4.60
N GLN A 118 18.84 -2.97 5.61
CA GLN A 118 18.88 -4.00 6.64
C GLN A 118 18.22 -5.28 6.14
N SER A 119 18.73 -6.43 6.61
CA SER A 119 18.07 -7.71 6.36
C SER A 119 16.72 -7.75 7.09
N ALA A 120 15.64 -7.67 6.35
CA ALA A 120 14.29 -7.72 6.87
C ALA A 120 13.47 -8.79 6.16
N ILE A 121 12.51 -9.37 6.86
CA ILE A 121 11.50 -10.23 6.25
C ILE A 121 10.31 -9.36 5.92
N GLU A 122 10.06 -9.20 4.61
CA GLU A 122 8.92 -8.44 4.11
C GLU A 122 7.82 -9.39 3.66
N CYS A 123 6.60 -9.09 4.03
CA CYS A 123 5.43 -9.86 3.65
C CYS A 123 4.27 -8.91 3.35
N GLU A 124 3.80 -8.97 2.14
CA GLU A 124 2.61 -8.26 1.71
C GLU A 124 1.41 -9.21 1.66
N VAL A 125 0.21 -8.66 1.74
CA VAL A 125 -1.05 -9.38 1.59
C VAL A 125 -1.85 -8.75 0.47
N ALA A 126 -2.25 -9.57 -0.51
CA ALA A 126 -3.15 -9.14 -1.57
C ALA A 126 -4.51 -9.84 -1.45
N LEU A 127 -5.58 -9.09 -1.65
CA LEU A 127 -6.92 -9.57 -1.88
C LEU A 127 -7.29 -9.29 -3.33
N VAL A 128 -7.59 -10.35 -4.08
CA VAL A 128 -7.90 -10.27 -5.51
C VAL A 128 -9.30 -10.81 -5.74
N LYS A 129 -10.21 -9.95 -6.19
CA LYS A 129 -11.56 -10.34 -6.58
C LYS A 129 -11.60 -10.54 -8.08
N LEU A 130 -12.08 -11.69 -8.50
CA LEU A 130 -12.13 -12.14 -9.87
C LEU A 130 -13.56 -12.44 -10.29
N ARG A 131 -13.84 -12.26 -11.58
CA ARG A 131 -14.97 -12.95 -12.19
C ARG A 131 -14.61 -14.44 -12.32
N ALA A 132 -15.50 -15.32 -11.91
CA ALA A 132 -15.25 -16.74 -11.91
C ALA A 132 -16.50 -17.50 -12.38
N GLY A 133 -16.64 -17.61 -13.70
CA GLY A 133 -17.61 -18.51 -14.31
C GLY A 133 -17.25 -19.98 -14.03
N LEU A 134 -18.20 -20.88 -14.20
CA LEU A 134 -18.02 -22.31 -13.88
C LEU A 134 -16.81 -22.96 -14.58
N LYS A 135 -16.49 -22.51 -15.80
CA LYS A 135 -15.35 -23.04 -16.58
C LYS A 135 -14.00 -22.52 -16.07
N GLU A 136 -13.95 -21.26 -15.64
CA GLU A 136 -12.71 -20.57 -15.23
C GLU A 136 -12.28 -20.93 -13.80
N ARG A 137 -13.21 -21.39 -12.97
CA ARG A 137 -12.96 -21.69 -11.56
C ARG A 137 -11.83 -22.70 -11.34
N THR A 138 -11.83 -23.76 -12.15
CA THR A 138 -10.81 -24.82 -12.01
C THR A 138 -9.42 -24.26 -12.31
N GLU A 139 -9.28 -23.45 -13.35
CA GLU A 139 -8.01 -22.84 -13.71
C GLU A 139 -7.54 -21.82 -12.65
N ILE A 140 -8.46 -20.98 -12.16
CA ILE A 140 -8.17 -20.02 -11.07
C ILE A 140 -7.72 -20.77 -9.81
N LEU A 141 -8.37 -21.88 -9.45
CA LEU A 141 -8.00 -22.68 -8.28
C LEU A 141 -6.62 -23.32 -8.45
N GLN A 142 -6.27 -23.80 -9.64
CA GLN A 142 -4.92 -24.32 -9.91
C GLN A 142 -3.85 -23.25 -9.76
N VAL A 143 -4.10 -22.05 -10.29
CA VAL A 143 -3.20 -20.91 -10.09
C VAL A 143 -3.09 -20.58 -8.60
N ALA A 144 -4.22 -20.50 -7.89
CA ALA A 144 -4.23 -20.19 -6.47
C ALA A 144 -3.43 -21.21 -5.65
N GLU A 145 -3.56 -22.50 -5.94
CA GLU A 145 -2.82 -23.56 -5.25
C GLU A 145 -1.31 -23.45 -5.43
N ASN A 146 -0.84 -23.20 -6.66
CA ASN A 146 0.59 -23.01 -6.96
C ASN A 146 1.20 -21.85 -6.16
N PHE A 147 0.45 -20.78 -5.97
CA PHE A 147 0.89 -19.61 -5.19
C PHE A 147 0.57 -19.70 -3.70
N LYS A 148 -0.04 -20.80 -3.25
CA LYS A 148 -0.55 -20.97 -1.87
C LYS A 148 -1.53 -19.86 -1.47
N ALA A 149 -2.27 -19.35 -2.45
CA ALA A 149 -3.35 -18.41 -2.21
C ALA A 149 -4.58 -19.16 -1.67
N LYS A 150 -5.31 -18.51 -0.77
CA LYS A 150 -6.51 -19.07 -0.16
C LYS A 150 -7.74 -18.40 -0.74
N VAL A 151 -8.73 -19.18 -1.10
CA VAL A 151 -10.07 -18.67 -1.38
C VAL A 151 -10.69 -18.21 -0.07
N VAL A 152 -11.11 -16.96 -0.01
CA VAL A 152 -11.76 -16.35 1.17
C VAL A 152 -13.23 -16.10 0.96
N ASP A 153 -13.65 -15.99 -0.30
CA ASP A 153 -15.05 -15.92 -0.68
C ASP A 153 -15.28 -16.64 -2.01
N PHE A 154 -16.41 -17.32 -2.13
CA PHE A 154 -16.78 -18.12 -3.28
C PHE A 154 -18.24 -17.87 -3.65
N GLY A 155 -18.45 -16.81 -4.45
CA GLY A 155 -19.78 -16.42 -4.94
C GLY A 155 -20.25 -17.22 -6.15
N ALA A 156 -21.45 -16.92 -6.66
CA ALA A 156 -22.01 -17.55 -7.86
C ALA A 156 -21.17 -17.27 -9.11
N ASP A 157 -20.77 -15.99 -9.31
CA ASP A 157 -20.04 -15.53 -10.49
C ASP A 157 -18.72 -14.81 -10.12
N SER A 158 -18.30 -14.92 -8.88
CA SER A 158 -17.09 -14.25 -8.39
C SER A 158 -16.35 -15.12 -7.37
N MET A 159 -15.06 -14.82 -7.23
CA MET A 159 -14.19 -15.45 -6.24
C MET A 159 -13.23 -14.40 -5.68
N ILE A 160 -12.95 -14.47 -4.37
CA ILE A 160 -11.95 -13.65 -3.74
C ILE A 160 -10.81 -14.54 -3.26
N LEU A 161 -9.61 -14.23 -3.74
CA LEU A 161 -8.38 -14.90 -3.33
C LEU A 161 -7.60 -13.99 -2.39
N ARG A 162 -7.03 -14.58 -1.33
CA ARG A 162 -6.04 -13.95 -0.46
C ARG A 162 -4.70 -14.63 -0.67
N CYS A 163 -3.68 -13.86 -1.01
CA CYS A 163 -2.30 -14.33 -1.06
C CYS A 163 -1.42 -13.48 -0.16
N ALA A 164 -0.45 -14.11 0.48
CA ALA A 164 0.57 -13.44 1.26
C ALA A 164 1.95 -13.93 0.79
N GLY A 165 2.90 -13.01 0.75
CA GLY A 165 4.27 -13.31 0.31
C GLY A 165 5.07 -12.07 -0.04
N GLN A 166 6.22 -12.27 -0.67
CA GLN A 166 7.04 -11.20 -1.19
C GLN A 166 6.38 -10.54 -2.41
N THR A 167 6.79 -9.31 -2.70
CA THR A 167 6.33 -8.48 -3.82
C THR A 167 6.29 -9.24 -5.13
N ASP A 168 7.42 -9.85 -5.52
CA ASP A 168 7.57 -10.57 -6.79
C ASP A 168 6.57 -11.73 -6.94
N LYS A 169 6.32 -12.43 -5.83
CA LYS A 169 5.34 -13.53 -5.80
C LYS A 169 3.92 -13.00 -6.05
N LEU A 170 3.56 -11.88 -5.44
CA LEU A 170 2.24 -11.28 -5.62
C LEU A 170 2.08 -10.71 -7.02
N ASP A 171 3.12 -10.08 -7.58
CA ASP A 171 3.12 -9.57 -8.95
C ASP A 171 2.93 -10.68 -9.97
N ALA A 172 3.65 -11.80 -9.80
CA ALA A 172 3.49 -12.98 -10.64
C ALA A 172 2.06 -13.55 -10.57
N LEU A 173 1.51 -13.69 -9.37
CA LEU A 173 0.12 -14.14 -9.18
C LEU A 173 -0.88 -13.20 -9.88
N ILE A 174 -0.77 -11.89 -9.62
CA ILE A 174 -1.66 -10.89 -10.22
C ILE A 174 -1.55 -10.93 -11.75
N GLY A 175 -0.33 -11.08 -12.28
CA GLY A 175 -0.07 -11.22 -13.71
C GLY A 175 -0.82 -12.41 -14.34
N LEU A 176 -0.78 -13.57 -13.69
CA LEU A 176 -1.48 -14.77 -14.14
C LEU A 176 -3.01 -14.70 -13.98
N LEU A 177 -3.50 -13.90 -13.03
CA LEU A 177 -4.93 -13.73 -12.79
C LEU A 177 -5.59 -12.66 -13.69
N LYS A 178 -4.81 -11.76 -14.30
CA LYS A 178 -5.34 -10.71 -15.19
C LYS A 178 -6.29 -11.22 -16.30
N PRO A 179 -6.00 -12.33 -17.01
CA PRO A 179 -6.86 -12.85 -18.06
C PRO A 179 -8.27 -13.23 -17.58
N PHE A 180 -8.43 -13.62 -16.30
CA PHE A 180 -9.71 -14.01 -15.71
C PHE A 180 -10.59 -12.83 -15.29
N GLY A 181 -10.16 -11.58 -15.52
CA GLY A 181 -10.94 -10.39 -15.22
C GLY A 181 -10.96 -10.03 -13.74
N ILE A 182 -9.86 -9.42 -13.28
CA ILE A 182 -9.77 -8.83 -11.94
C ILE A 182 -10.75 -7.66 -11.85
N THR A 183 -11.68 -7.73 -10.93
CA THR A 183 -12.68 -6.68 -10.67
C THR A 183 -12.27 -5.74 -9.56
N GLU A 184 -11.55 -6.26 -8.58
CA GLU A 184 -11.02 -5.50 -7.45
C GLU A 184 -9.68 -6.06 -7.02
N LEU A 185 -8.75 -5.19 -6.67
CA LEU A 185 -7.44 -5.55 -6.13
C LEU A 185 -7.13 -4.63 -4.95
N VAL A 186 -6.85 -5.24 -3.81
CA VAL A 186 -6.33 -4.55 -2.61
C VAL A 186 -5.00 -5.19 -2.23
N ARG A 187 -3.99 -4.34 -2.05
CA ARG A 187 -2.64 -4.77 -1.69
C ARG A 187 -2.05 -3.83 -0.66
#